data_24413368899012c560b4b8766bcbf584
#
_entry.id   24413368899012c560b4b8766bcbf584
#
_cell.length_a   1.000
_cell.length_b   1.000
_cell.length_c   1.000
_cell.angle_alpha   90.00
_cell.angle_beta   90.00
_cell.angle_gamma   90.00
#
_symmetry.space_group_name_H-M   'P 1'
#
loop_
_entity.id
_entity.type
_entity.pdbx_description
1 polymer ?
#
loop_
_entity_poly.entity_id
_entity_poly.type
_entity_poly.pdbx_seq_one_letter_code
_entity_poly.pdbx_strand_id
1 'polypeptide(L)'
;MKKIFLIVFIFFLQKTTSQKIYKDYPLSKIIEETSGLEIINNLLITHNDSGGEASLYYMSKEGEILKTRKIESASNKDWEDLTKDEKYIYIGDFGNNFNNRKDLKIFKVPIDINSTEKNEIISFNYPEQDSFKINRNTIYDAEGLISIDDKLLIFTKNRAKKITELYLVPKYPGSYDAKKIGTLEVNSIITGADYNKDLELLALTSTINFNEYYLITINNFSLNKKKNYKINMFEIPIEKTQVEAIKIITHKSFWITSEDESTSDYARLMKINL
;
A
#
# COMPACT_ATOMS: atom_id res chain seq x y z
N MET A 1 -47.93 -30.44 -13.54
CA MET A 1 -47.51 -29.08 -13.95
C MET A 1 -46.51 -28.56 -12.92
N LYS A 2 -45.22 -28.57 -13.25
CA LYS A 2 -44.15 -28.02 -12.36
C LYS A 2 -44.07 -26.50 -12.58
N LYS A 3 -44.38 -25.74 -11.53
CA LYS A 3 -44.19 -24.27 -11.54
C LYS A 3 -42.70 -23.98 -11.41
N ILE A 4 -42.09 -23.41 -12.46
CA ILE A 4 -40.74 -22.90 -12.46
C ILE A 4 -40.81 -21.50 -11.80
N PHE A 5 -40.20 -21.34 -10.63
CA PHE A 5 -39.99 -20.05 -10.02
C PHE A 5 -38.71 -19.43 -10.63
N LEU A 6 -38.91 -18.41 -11.44
CA LEU A 6 -37.82 -17.59 -11.97
C LEU A 6 -37.37 -16.63 -10.86
N ILE A 7 -36.23 -16.92 -10.23
CA ILE A 7 -35.59 -15.97 -9.28
C ILE A 7 -34.83 -14.94 -10.11
N VAL A 8 -35.40 -13.76 -10.23
CA VAL A 8 -34.70 -12.59 -10.81
C VAL A 8 -33.80 -12.00 -9.76
N PHE A 9 -32.49 -12.20 -9.90
CA PHE A 9 -31.48 -11.45 -9.13
C PHE A 9 -31.41 -10.01 -9.67
N ILE A 10 -32.03 -9.09 -8.95
CA ILE A 10 -31.86 -7.65 -9.22
C ILE A 10 -30.52 -7.23 -8.59
N PHE A 11 -29.49 -7.12 -9.40
CA PHE A 11 -28.26 -6.42 -9.01
C PHE A 11 -28.59 -4.92 -8.90
N PHE A 12 -28.68 -4.42 -7.69
CA PHE A 12 -28.63 -2.98 -7.46
C PHE A 12 -27.18 -2.51 -7.72
N LEU A 13 -26.93 -2.03 -8.92
CA LEU A 13 -25.80 -1.14 -9.17
C LEU A 13 -26.06 0.16 -8.37
N GLN A 14 -25.51 0.25 -7.17
CA GLN A 14 -25.41 1.53 -6.50
C GLN A 14 -24.48 2.40 -7.35
N LYS A 15 -25.04 3.40 -8.03
CA LYS A 15 -24.25 4.51 -8.58
C LYS A 15 -23.52 5.14 -7.39
N THR A 16 -22.23 4.83 -7.27
CA THR A 16 -21.35 5.51 -6.33
C THR A 16 -21.28 6.96 -6.73
N THR A 17 -21.59 7.86 -5.81
CA THR A 17 -21.30 9.29 -5.96
C THR A 17 -19.82 9.42 -6.32
N SER A 18 -19.52 10.16 -7.39
CA SER A 18 -18.14 10.44 -7.80
C SER A 18 -17.38 11.05 -6.62
N GLN A 19 -16.25 10.42 -6.25
CA GLN A 19 -15.35 10.94 -5.23
C GLN A 19 -14.82 12.29 -5.69
N LYS A 20 -14.60 13.18 -4.75
CA LYS A 20 -14.06 14.49 -5.05
C LYS A 20 -12.63 14.59 -4.55
N ILE A 21 -11.71 14.90 -5.45
CA ILE A 21 -10.39 15.38 -5.06
C ILE A 21 -10.61 16.77 -4.44
N TYR A 22 -10.33 16.87 -3.15
CA TYR A 22 -10.55 18.09 -2.38
C TYR A 22 -9.33 19.00 -2.39
N LYS A 23 -8.13 18.39 -2.43
CA LYS A 23 -6.85 19.08 -2.56
C LYS A 23 -5.96 18.31 -3.54
N ASP A 24 -5.12 19.01 -4.23
CA ASP A 24 -4.26 18.48 -5.27
C ASP A 24 -3.04 19.39 -5.40
N TYR A 25 -1.89 18.84 -5.04
CA TYR A 25 -0.62 19.57 -5.00
C TYR A 25 0.42 18.82 -5.82
N PRO A 26 1.17 19.54 -6.69
CA PRO A 26 2.33 18.95 -7.34
C PRO A 26 3.42 18.65 -6.32
N LEU A 27 4.08 17.52 -6.49
CA LEU A 27 5.24 17.14 -5.70
C LEU A 27 6.55 17.51 -6.41
N SER A 28 7.62 17.62 -5.63
CA SER A 28 8.96 17.85 -6.16
C SER A 28 9.42 16.67 -7.01
N LYS A 29 10.18 16.92 -8.09
CA LYS A 29 10.84 15.89 -8.90
C LYS A 29 11.77 14.95 -8.12
N ILE A 30 12.18 15.34 -6.91
CA ILE A 30 12.97 14.48 -6.02
C ILE A 30 12.17 13.25 -5.57
N ILE A 31 10.83 13.35 -5.54
CA ILE A 31 9.88 12.31 -5.14
C ILE A 31 8.90 12.00 -6.27
N GLU A 32 9.42 11.89 -7.50
CA GLU A 32 8.61 11.61 -8.69
C GLU A 32 8.02 10.19 -8.72
N GLU A 33 8.66 9.24 -8.04
CA GLU A 33 8.19 7.86 -7.86
C GLU A 33 7.68 7.63 -6.44
N THR A 34 6.88 8.57 -5.91
CA THR A 34 6.39 8.52 -4.53
C THR A 34 5.54 7.29 -4.27
N SER A 35 5.99 6.42 -3.36
CA SER A 35 5.32 5.21 -2.89
C SER A 35 5.29 5.16 -1.36
N GLY A 36 4.22 4.59 -0.79
CA GLY A 36 3.98 4.59 0.64
C GLY A 36 3.72 5.98 1.24
N LEU A 37 2.81 6.08 2.22
CA LEU A 37 2.46 7.36 2.85
C LEU A 37 2.10 7.20 4.33
N GLU A 38 2.79 7.92 5.20
CA GLU A 38 2.52 7.96 6.65
C GLU A 38 2.43 9.39 7.18
N ILE A 39 1.91 9.50 8.41
CA ILE A 39 1.92 10.80 9.14
C ILE A 39 2.66 10.62 10.46
N ILE A 40 3.71 11.44 10.66
CA ILE A 40 4.46 11.53 11.90
C ILE A 40 4.61 13.01 12.27
N ASN A 41 4.26 13.38 13.51
CA ASN A 41 4.34 14.75 14.00
C ASN A 41 3.69 15.79 13.05
N ASN A 42 2.52 15.43 12.49
CA ASN A 42 1.75 16.27 11.56
C ASN A 42 2.41 16.49 10.18
N LEU A 43 3.52 15.83 9.87
CA LEU A 43 4.14 15.80 8.55
C LEU A 43 3.75 14.54 7.81
N LEU A 44 3.54 14.65 6.52
CA LEU A 44 3.42 13.50 5.62
C LEU A 44 4.82 12.95 5.32
N ILE A 45 4.95 11.65 5.25
CA ILE A 45 6.22 10.98 5.00
C ILE A 45 6.03 9.99 3.87
N THR A 46 6.90 10.08 2.88
CA THR A 46 6.93 9.17 1.73
C THR A 46 8.38 8.77 1.40
N HIS A 47 8.54 7.88 0.47
CA HIS A 47 9.79 7.51 -0.19
C HIS A 47 9.56 7.39 -1.70
N ASN A 48 10.61 7.23 -2.48
CA ASN A 48 10.48 6.78 -3.85
C ASN A 48 10.46 5.25 -3.90
N ASP A 49 9.82 4.70 -4.92
CA ASP A 49 9.82 3.29 -5.28
C ASP A 49 11.25 2.82 -5.58
N SER A 50 11.57 2.37 -6.76
CA SER A 50 12.80 1.66 -7.07
C SER A 50 13.97 2.58 -7.46
N GLY A 51 15.22 2.13 -7.16
CA GLY A 51 16.44 2.68 -7.75
C GLY A 51 16.91 4.06 -7.26
N GLY A 52 16.15 4.72 -6.39
CA GLY A 52 16.49 6.01 -5.82
C GLY A 52 17.36 5.93 -4.57
N GLU A 53 17.60 7.08 -3.90
CA GLU A 53 18.23 7.09 -2.59
C GLU A 53 17.34 6.41 -1.54
N ALA A 54 17.95 5.61 -0.67
CA ALA A 54 17.27 5.04 0.49
C ALA A 54 16.94 6.15 1.51
N SER A 55 15.91 6.94 1.22
CA SER A 55 15.57 8.15 1.96
C SER A 55 14.08 8.28 2.22
N LEU A 56 13.72 8.83 3.39
CA LEU A 56 12.38 9.26 3.73
C LEU A 56 12.27 10.78 3.58
N TYR A 57 11.22 11.22 2.92
CA TYR A 57 10.91 12.62 2.66
C TYR A 57 9.75 13.07 3.54
N TYR A 58 10.00 14.04 4.40
CA TYR A 58 9.03 14.63 5.31
C TYR A 58 8.44 15.88 4.68
N MET A 59 7.15 15.88 4.43
CA MET A 59 6.45 16.93 3.68
C MET A 59 5.42 17.65 4.53
N SER A 60 5.16 18.90 4.15
CA SER A 60 3.95 19.61 4.57
C SER A 60 2.69 18.97 3.95
N LYS A 61 1.51 19.41 4.39
CA LYS A 61 0.22 19.00 3.78
C LYS A 61 -0.05 19.64 2.42
N GLU A 62 0.86 20.49 1.96
CA GLU A 62 0.89 21.13 0.65
C GLU A 62 1.95 20.49 -0.28
N GLY A 63 2.62 19.41 0.18
CA GLY A 63 3.61 18.66 -0.62
C GLY A 63 5.02 19.25 -0.62
N GLU A 64 5.30 20.30 0.19
CA GLU A 64 6.64 20.87 0.31
C GLU A 64 7.54 19.96 1.15
N ILE A 65 8.71 19.58 0.63
CA ILE A 65 9.71 18.80 1.37
C ILE A 65 10.36 19.68 2.42
N LEU A 66 10.12 19.37 3.70
CA LEU A 66 10.67 20.12 4.83
C LEU A 66 11.95 19.46 5.39
N LYS A 67 12.11 18.16 5.17
CA LYS A 67 13.23 17.38 5.64
C LYS A 67 13.41 16.11 4.83
N THR A 68 14.65 15.72 4.62
CA THR A 68 15.02 14.39 4.08
C THR A 68 15.81 13.62 5.13
N ARG A 69 15.50 12.35 5.31
CA ARG A 69 16.21 11.44 6.19
C ARG A 69 16.75 10.27 5.39
N LYS A 70 18.05 10.22 5.19
CA LYS A 70 18.72 9.04 4.63
C LYS A 70 18.68 7.91 5.63
N ILE A 71 18.34 6.72 5.17
CA ILE A 71 18.29 5.51 6.00
C ILE A 71 19.64 4.82 5.91
N GLU A 72 20.42 4.99 6.97
CA GLU A 72 21.76 4.43 7.06
C GLU A 72 21.76 2.91 6.90
N SER A 73 22.72 2.39 6.13
CA SER A 73 22.89 0.96 5.84
C SER A 73 21.73 0.31 5.08
N ALA A 74 20.81 1.12 4.52
CA ALA A 74 19.78 0.66 3.60
C ALA A 74 20.17 0.93 2.15
N SER A 75 19.59 0.15 1.25
CA SER A 75 19.54 0.42 -0.19
C SER A 75 18.08 0.40 -0.61
N ASN A 76 17.68 1.32 -1.47
CA ASN A 76 16.40 1.21 -2.14
C ASN A 76 16.57 0.33 -3.37
N LYS A 77 16.08 -0.91 -3.30
CA LYS A 77 16.09 -1.84 -4.44
C LYS A 77 14.74 -1.83 -5.14
N ASP A 78 13.67 -1.93 -4.35
CA ASP A 78 12.28 -1.99 -4.82
C ASP A 78 11.37 -1.72 -3.61
N TRP A 79 11.39 -0.44 -3.12
CA TRP A 79 10.60 -0.02 -1.97
C TRP A 79 9.18 0.29 -2.41
N GLU A 80 8.22 -0.44 -1.89
CA GLU A 80 6.83 -0.38 -2.36
C GLU A 80 5.90 0.37 -1.39
N ASP A 81 6.05 0.16 -0.10
CA ASP A 81 5.16 0.80 0.89
C ASP A 81 5.84 0.99 2.23
N LEU A 82 5.29 1.86 3.05
CA LEU A 82 5.72 2.07 4.42
C LEU A 82 4.54 2.14 5.39
N THR A 83 4.79 1.67 6.60
CA THR A 83 3.84 1.77 7.71
C THR A 83 4.58 2.06 9.00
N LYS A 84 3.86 2.31 10.08
CA LYS A 84 4.48 2.55 11.39
C LYS A 84 3.70 1.94 12.55
N ASP A 85 4.36 1.82 13.69
CA ASP A 85 3.71 1.75 15.00
C ASP A 85 4.11 2.97 15.86
N GLU A 86 4.05 2.85 17.17
CA GLU A 86 4.37 3.96 18.08
C GLU A 86 5.86 4.33 18.10
N LYS A 87 6.76 3.39 17.75
CA LYS A 87 8.22 3.54 17.90
C LYS A 87 9.00 3.47 16.60
N TYR A 88 8.49 2.73 15.60
CA TYR A 88 9.23 2.39 14.40
C TYR A 88 8.43 2.66 13.13
N ILE A 89 9.16 3.06 12.09
CA ILE A 89 8.72 3.03 10.69
C ILE A 89 9.20 1.70 10.11
N TYR A 90 8.33 1.05 9.34
CA TYR A 90 8.62 -0.17 8.60
C TYR A 90 8.55 0.14 7.12
N ILE A 91 9.63 -0.08 6.38
CA ILE A 91 9.75 0.22 4.95
C ILE A 91 9.91 -1.09 4.20
N GLY A 92 9.00 -1.40 3.32
CA GLY A 92 8.95 -2.64 2.56
C GLY A 92 9.83 -2.60 1.31
N ASP A 93 11.01 -3.22 1.34
CA ASP A 93 11.85 -3.49 0.17
C ASP A 93 11.53 -4.90 -0.37
N PHE A 94 10.37 -5.01 -1.02
CA PHE A 94 9.81 -6.31 -1.35
C PHE A 94 9.12 -6.39 -2.72
N GLY A 95 9.18 -5.37 -3.54
CA GLY A 95 8.76 -5.46 -4.92
C GLY A 95 9.45 -6.61 -5.63
N ASN A 96 8.73 -7.34 -6.44
CA ASN A 96 9.21 -8.56 -7.09
C ASN A 96 8.53 -8.77 -8.45
N ASN A 97 8.41 -7.71 -9.22
CA ASN A 97 7.76 -7.62 -10.51
C ASN A 97 8.16 -8.73 -11.50
N PHE A 98 9.36 -9.26 -11.35
CA PHE A 98 9.91 -10.31 -12.21
C PHE A 98 9.99 -11.69 -11.56
N ASN A 99 9.46 -11.87 -10.33
CA ASN A 99 9.48 -13.15 -9.60
C ASN A 99 10.88 -13.68 -9.25
N ASN A 100 11.92 -12.89 -9.34
CA ASN A 100 13.30 -13.37 -9.23
C ASN A 100 14.04 -12.94 -7.96
N ARG A 101 13.40 -12.16 -7.09
CA ARG A 101 14.00 -11.70 -5.84
C ARG A 101 13.98 -12.79 -4.76
N LYS A 102 15.11 -12.88 -4.05
CA LYS A 102 15.35 -13.80 -2.92
C LYS A 102 15.73 -13.05 -1.64
N ASP A 103 15.75 -11.75 -1.69
CA ASP A 103 16.26 -10.84 -0.68
C ASP A 103 15.18 -9.87 -0.17
N LEU A 104 13.93 -10.35 -0.17
CA LEU A 104 12.79 -9.56 0.31
C LEU A 104 12.97 -9.22 1.79
N LYS A 105 12.72 -7.97 2.15
CA LYS A 105 12.94 -7.50 3.51
C LYS A 105 12.10 -6.27 3.82
N ILE A 106 12.00 -5.99 5.12
CA ILE A 106 11.41 -4.78 5.65
C ILE A 106 12.47 -4.13 6.53
N PHE A 107 12.79 -2.87 6.28
CA PHE A 107 13.64 -2.08 7.17
C PHE A 107 12.79 -1.58 8.34
N LYS A 108 13.27 -1.78 9.56
CA LYS A 108 12.67 -1.26 10.78
C LYS A 108 13.54 -0.12 11.28
N VAL A 109 12.98 1.08 11.28
CA VAL A 109 13.69 2.33 11.49
C VAL A 109 13.05 3.08 12.68
N PRO A 110 13.81 3.55 13.68
CA PRO A 110 13.23 4.35 14.76
C PRO A 110 12.52 5.59 14.24
N ILE A 111 11.33 5.90 14.79
CA ILE A 111 10.61 7.15 14.45
C ILE A 111 11.41 8.37 14.89
N ASP A 112 11.99 8.30 16.10
CA ASP A 112 12.86 9.38 16.58
C ASP A 112 14.13 9.46 15.72
N ILE A 113 14.23 10.54 14.99
CA ILE A 113 15.36 10.79 14.08
C ILE A 113 16.69 11.03 14.82
N ASN A 114 16.65 11.35 16.12
CA ASN A 114 17.81 11.51 16.98
C ASN A 114 18.14 10.23 17.74
N SER A 115 17.40 9.15 17.52
CA SER A 115 17.70 7.86 18.15
C SER A 115 19.07 7.36 17.76
N THR A 116 19.78 6.81 18.72
CA THR A 116 21.06 6.11 18.53
C THR A 116 20.87 4.63 18.19
N GLU A 117 19.61 4.15 18.18
CA GLU A 117 19.28 2.78 17.77
C GLU A 117 19.60 2.59 16.29
N LYS A 118 20.21 1.45 15.98
CA LYS A 118 20.50 1.08 14.59
C LYS A 118 19.21 0.64 13.89
N ASN A 119 19.17 0.88 12.60
CA ASN A 119 18.13 0.29 11.76
C ASN A 119 18.24 -1.23 11.79
N GLU A 120 17.11 -1.91 11.87
CA GLU A 120 17.01 -3.36 11.91
C GLU A 120 16.38 -3.89 10.62
N ILE A 121 16.60 -5.17 10.32
CA ILE A 121 16.08 -5.84 9.12
C ILE A 121 15.21 -7.02 9.51
N ILE A 122 14.05 -7.11 8.88
CA ILE A 122 13.14 -8.24 8.91
C ILE A 122 13.17 -8.85 7.51
N SER A 123 13.93 -9.91 7.32
CA SER A 123 13.99 -10.64 6.05
C SER A 123 12.89 -11.67 5.99
N PHE A 124 12.34 -11.90 4.81
CA PHE A 124 11.34 -12.95 4.63
C PHE A 124 11.38 -13.57 3.24
N ASN A 125 10.75 -14.73 3.14
CA ASN A 125 10.47 -15.41 1.88
C ASN A 125 9.01 -15.89 1.89
N TYR A 126 8.49 -16.17 0.72
CA TYR A 126 7.21 -16.87 0.55
C TYR A 126 7.50 -18.37 0.47
N PRO A 127 7.06 -19.20 1.47
CA PRO A 127 7.38 -20.62 1.49
C PRO A 127 6.87 -21.40 0.27
N GLU A 128 5.81 -20.87 -0.37
CA GLU A 128 5.21 -21.49 -1.54
C GLU A 128 5.89 -21.08 -2.87
N GLN A 129 6.86 -20.14 -2.84
CA GLN A 129 7.61 -19.72 -4.02
C GLN A 129 8.75 -20.71 -4.29
N ASP A 130 8.48 -21.72 -5.08
CA ASP A 130 9.41 -22.79 -5.45
C ASP A 130 10.27 -22.46 -6.69
N SER A 131 9.93 -21.41 -7.42
CA SER A 131 10.62 -20.99 -8.63
C SER A 131 10.88 -19.48 -8.64
N PHE A 132 12.12 -19.13 -9.01
CA PHE A 132 12.60 -17.75 -9.20
C PHE A 132 12.91 -17.45 -10.68
N LYS A 133 12.27 -18.17 -11.59
CA LYS A 133 12.33 -17.86 -13.01
C LYS A 133 11.53 -16.59 -13.28
N ILE A 134 12.02 -15.76 -14.22
CA ILE A 134 11.35 -14.53 -14.62
C ILE A 134 9.91 -14.83 -15.04
N ASN A 135 8.97 -14.17 -14.35
CA ASN A 135 7.54 -14.29 -14.59
C ASN A 135 6.84 -12.97 -14.16
N ARG A 136 6.37 -12.20 -15.11
CA ARG A 136 5.65 -10.94 -14.83
C ARG A 136 4.22 -11.15 -14.28
N ASN A 137 3.70 -12.37 -14.35
CA ASN A 137 2.41 -12.74 -13.73
C ASN A 137 2.61 -13.43 -12.37
N THR A 138 3.67 -13.06 -11.66
CA THR A 138 3.93 -13.59 -10.32
C THR A 138 2.79 -13.22 -9.36
N ILE A 139 2.60 -14.06 -8.34
CA ILE A 139 1.72 -13.80 -7.20
C ILE A 139 2.53 -13.36 -5.96
N TYR A 140 3.85 -13.27 -6.09
CA TYR A 140 4.80 -12.94 -5.02
C TYR A 140 5.41 -11.55 -5.18
N ASP A 141 4.75 -10.69 -5.92
CA ASP A 141 4.99 -9.27 -5.97
C ASP A 141 4.13 -8.59 -4.91
N ALA A 142 4.69 -7.74 -4.08
CA ALA A 142 3.97 -7.10 -2.98
C ALA A 142 3.99 -5.58 -3.14
N GLU A 143 2.90 -4.90 -2.75
CA GLU A 143 2.70 -3.48 -2.98
C GLU A 143 2.10 -2.76 -1.77
N GLY A 144 1.65 -3.50 -0.75
CA GLY A 144 1.04 -2.89 0.42
C GLY A 144 1.58 -3.47 1.72
N LEU A 145 1.76 -2.61 2.71
CA LEU A 145 2.26 -2.95 4.03
C LEU A 145 1.48 -2.24 5.13
N ILE A 146 0.95 -3.00 6.08
CA ILE A 146 0.36 -2.39 7.27
C ILE A 146 0.93 -2.97 8.57
N SER A 147 0.98 -2.11 9.58
CA SER A 147 1.28 -2.47 10.95
C SER A 147 -0.03 -2.80 11.67
N ILE A 148 -0.21 -4.04 12.10
CA ILE A 148 -1.40 -4.50 12.78
C ILE A 148 -1.03 -5.39 13.97
N ASP A 149 -1.47 -5.04 15.17
CA ASP A 149 -1.10 -5.67 16.41
C ASP A 149 0.45 -5.82 16.56
N ASP A 150 0.95 -7.01 16.78
CA ASP A 150 2.37 -7.34 16.88
C ASP A 150 2.99 -7.84 15.54
N LYS A 151 2.29 -7.66 14.42
CA LYS A 151 2.65 -8.16 13.10
C LYS A 151 2.68 -7.05 12.05
N LEU A 152 3.34 -7.38 10.95
CA LEU A 152 3.24 -6.68 9.68
C LEU A 152 2.43 -7.55 8.73
N LEU A 153 1.46 -6.95 8.06
CA LEU A 153 0.64 -7.61 7.05
C LEU A 153 1.03 -7.06 5.67
N ILE A 154 1.39 -7.96 4.79
CA ILE A 154 1.83 -7.70 3.42
C ILE A 154 0.69 -8.06 2.47
N PHE A 155 0.42 -7.18 1.50
CA PHE A 155 -0.56 -7.36 0.44
C PHE A 155 0.16 -7.58 -0.89
N THR A 156 -0.12 -8.71 -1.55
CA THR A 156 0.50 -9.01 -2.83
C THR A 156 -0.26 -8.41 -4.01
N LYS A 157 0.41 -8.27 -5.13
CA LYS A 157 -0.10 -7.78 -6.43
C LYS A 157 -0.30 -8.96 -7.38
N ASN A 158 -1.45 -9.61 -7.32
CA ASN A 158 -1.76 -10.70 -8.25
C ASN A 158 -2.45 -10.15 -9.51
N ARG A 159 -1.64 -9.82 -10.52
CA ARG A 159 -2.12 -9.21 -11.77
C ARG A 159 -3.06 -10.12 -12.56
N ALA A 160 -2.81 -11.43 -12.54
CA ALA A 160 -3.56 -12.39 -13.34
C ALA A 160 -4.98 -12.62 -12.81
N LYS A 161 -5.15 -12.67 -11.48
CA LYS A 161 -6.42 -12.95 -10.83
C LYS A 161 -7.12 -11.70 -10.30
N LYS A 162 -6.43 -10.55 -10.25
CA LYS A 162 -6.93 -9.30 -9.65
C LYS A 162 -7.41 -9.50 -8.20
N ILE A 163 -6.61 -10.21 -7.43
CA ILE A 163 -6.79 -10.46 -6.00
C ILE A 163 -5.53 -10.06 -5.26
N THR A 164 -5.59 -9.97 -3.93
CA THR A 164 -4.40 -9.84 -3.10
C THR A 164 -4.34 -10.98 -2.09
N GLU A 165 -3.21 -11.67 -2.04
CA GLU A 165 -2.89 -12.60 -0.96
C GLU A 165 -2.34 -11.83 0.24
N LEU A 166 -2.68 -12.30 1.42
CA LEU A 166 -2.34 -11.70 2.70
C LEU A 166 -1.29 -12.53 3.41
N TYR A 167 -0.11 -11.92 3.67
CA TYR A 167 0.98 -12.58 4.37
C TYR A 167 1.37 -11.84 5.64
N LEU A 168 1.63 -12.57 6.72
CA LEU A 168 2.09 -12.03 7.99
C LEU A 168 3.56 -12.33 8.23
N VAL A 169 4.28 -11.31 8.74
CA VAL A 169 5.61 -11.46 9.33
C VAL A 169 5.66 -10.78 10.70
N PRO A 170 6.53 -11.22 11.63
CA PRO A 170 6.72 -10.55 12.92
C PRO A 170 7.35 -9.16 12.76
N LYS A 171 7.15 -8.26 13.73
CA LYS A 171 7.82 -6.95 13.81
C LYS A 171 9.25 -7.00 14.40
N TYR A 172 9.79 -8.18 14.62
CA TYR A 172 11.11 -8.37 15.21
C TYR A 172 12.16 -8.64 14.12
N PRO A 173 13.41 -8.17 14.27
CA PRO A 173 14.47 -8.46 13.33
C PRO A 173 14.75 -9.97 13.25
N GLY A 174 15.07 -10.44 12.06
CA GLY A 174 15.31 -11.87 11.80
C GLY A 174 14.93 -12.29 10.39
N SER A 175 14.92 -13.59 10.14
CA SER A 175 14.53 -14.20 8.86
C SER A 175 13.33 -15.11 9.07
N TYR A 176 12.29 -14.95 8.26
CA TYR A 176 11.00 -15.58 8.46
C TYR A 176 10.42 -16.16 7.17
N ASP A 177 9.70 -17.24 7.31
CA ASP A 177 8.72 -17.68 6.32
C ASP A 177 7.45 -16.83 6.50
N ALA A 178 7.09 -16.06 5.50
CA ALA A 178 5.87 -15.26 5.54
C ALA A 178 4.65 -16.19 5.58
N LYS A 179 3.78 -15.97 6.58
CA LYS A 179 2.63 -16.84 6.80
C LYS A 179 1.42 -16.34 6.01
N LYS A 180 1.01 -17.08 4.98
CA LYS A 180 -0.25 -16.81 4.29
C LYS A 180 -1.44 -16.99 5.22
N ILE A 181 -2.31 -15.98 5.32
CA ILE A 181 -3.49 -15.99 6.18
C ILE A 181 -4.81 -15.93 5.43
N GLY A 182 -4.77 -15.57 4.16
CA GLY A 182 -5.99 -15.46 3.36
C GLY A 182 -5.78 -14.74 2.04
N THR A 183 -6.90 -14.40 1.42
CA THR A 183 -6.99 -13.69 0.16
C THR A 183 -8.16 -12.71 0.22
N LEU A 184 -8.01 -11.54 -0.36
CA LEU A 184 -9.12 -10.61 -0.61
C LEU A 184 -9.41 -10.57 -2.12
N GLU A 185 -10.66 -10.84 -2.48
CA GLU A 185 -11.15 -10.77 -3.85
C GLU A 185 -11.58 -9.33 -4.17
N VAL A 186 -10.62 -8.50 -4.53
CA VAL A 186 -10.80 -7.06 -4.77
C VAL A 186 -11.16 -6.73 -6.22
N ASN A 187 -11.01 -7.68 -7.14
CA ASN A 187 -11.21 -7.52 -8.59
C ASN A 187 -10.36 -6.40 -9.23
N SER A 188 -9.26 -6.06 -8.59
CA SER A 188 -8.31 -5.03 -9.02
C SER A 188 -6.90 -5.40 -8.55
N ILE A 189 -5.90 -4.66 -9.00
CA ILE A 189 -4.50 -4.83 -8.63
C ILE A 189 -4.21 -3.82 -7.53
N ILE A 190 -3.78 -4.28 -6.34
CA ILE A 190 -3.41 -3.40 -5.22
C ILE A 190 -2.12 -2.68 -5.55
N THR A 191 -2.04 -1.41 -5.13
CA THR A 191 -0.89 -0.50 -5.32
C THR A 191 -0.46 0.19 -4.02
N GLY A 192 -1.18 0.06 -2.91
CA GLY A 192 -0.80 0.58 -1.60
C GLY A 192 -1.82 0.24 -0.53
N ALA A 193 -1.43 0.34 0.73
CA ALA A 193 -2.28 -0.02 1.86
C ALA A 193 -2.07 0.90 3.08
N ASP A 194 -3.13 1.16 3.83
CA ASP A 194 -3.04 1.75 5.17
C ASP A 194 -4.09 1.14 6.10
N TYR A 195 -3.77 1.06 7.37
CA TYR A 195 -4.67 0.61 8.41
C TYR A 195 -4.70 1.56 9.59
N ASN A 196 -5.88 2.01 9.93
CA ASN A 196 -6.10 2.78 11.15
C ASN A 196 -6.77 1.92 12.20
N LYS A 197 -6.05 1.63 13.29
CA LYS A 197 -6.49 0.74 14.36
C LYS A 197 -7.70 1.30 15.13
N ASP A 198 -7.71 2.61 15.40
CA ASP A 198 -8.78 3.26 16.18
C ASP A 198 -10.10 3.29 15.43
N LEU A 199 -10.02 3.34 14.10
CA LEU A 199 -11.17 3.29 13.19
C LEU A 199 -11.52 1.85 12.77
N GLU A 200 -10.69 0.86 13.10
CA GLU A 200 -10.76 -0.51 12.56
C GLU A 200 -10.91 -0.52 11.02
N LEU A 201 -10.27 0.44 10.34
CA LEU A 201 -10.42 0.69 8.92
C LEU A 201 -9.17 0.27 8.16
N LEU A 202 -9.32 -0.64 7.20
CA LEU A 202 -8.32 -0.91 6.16
C LEU A 202 -8.72 -0.11 4.91
N ALA A 203 -7.75 0.60 4.34
CA ALA A 203 -7.89 1.26 3.06
C ALA A 203 -6.77 0.81 2.11
N LEU A 204 -7.13 0.61 0.84
CA LEU A 204 -6.20 0.19 -0.20
C LEU A 204 -6.37 1.10 -1.40
N THR A 205 -5.29 1.42 -2.08
CA THR A 205 -5.31 1.89 -3.46
C THR A 205 -5.21 0.71 -4.41
N SER A 206 -5.82 0.83 -5.58
CA SER A 206 -5.79 -0.22 -6.58
C SER A 206 -6.03 0.31 -7.98
N THR A 207 -5.68 -0.48 -9.00
CA THR A 207 -5.90 -0.15 -10.40
C THR A 207 -6.58 -1.28 -11.16
N ILE A 208 -7.34 -0.91 -12.21
CA ILE A 208 -7.79 -1.83 -13.24
C ILE A 208 -7.13 -1.43 -14.55
N ASN A 209 -6.31 -2.33 -15.10
CA ASN A 209 -5.59 -2.14 -16.38
C ASN A 209 -4.68 -0.88 -16.41
N PHE A 210 -4.21 -0.38 -15.25
CA PHE A 210 -3.30 0.78 -15.11
C PHE A 210 -3.82 2.10 -15.72
N ASN A 211 -5.13 2.26 -15.82
CA ASN A 211 -5.77 3.49 -16.31
C ASN A 211 -7.02 3.89 -15.54
N GLU A 212 -7.48 3.04 -14.65
CA GLU A 212 -8.59 3.29 -13.74
C GLU A 212 -8.11 3.00 -12.31
N TYR A 213 -8.27 3.97 -11.41
CA TYR A 213 -7.78 3.88 -10.05
C TYR A 213 -8.92 3.89 -9.06
N TYR A 214 -8.75 3.13 -7.98
CA TYR A 214 -9.81 2.93 -6.99
C TYR A 214 -9.26 3.04 -5.57
N LEU A 215 -10.07 3.63 -4.71
CA LEU A 215 -9.96 3.55 -3.25
C LEU A 215 -10.86 2.41 -2.78
N ILE A 216 -10.29 1.45 -2.09
CA ILE A 216 -11.02 0.34 -1.45
C ILE A 216 -11.04 0.58 0.05
N THR A 217 -12.20 0.37 0.70
CA THR A 217 -12.32 0.43 2.16
C THR A 217 -12.98 -0.81 2.71
N ILE A 218 -12.43 -1.30 3.83
CA ILE A 218 -12.95 -2.43 4.59
C ILE A 218 -13.07 -2.00 6.06
N ASN A 219 -14.30 -1.84 6.53
CA ASN A 219 -14.58 -1.50 7.93
C ASN A 219 -14.53 -2.74 8.83
N ASN A 220 -14.18 -2.53 10.11
CA ASN A 220 -14.04 -3.57 11.12
C ASN A 220 -13.03 -4.65 10.72
N PHE A 221 -11.96 -4.24 10.02
CA PHE A 221 -10.87 -5.14 9.64
C PHE A 221 -10.08 -5.58 10.86
N SER A 222 -9.79 -6.89 10.96
CA SER A 222 -9.08 -7.46 12.10
C SER A 222 -8.54 -8.85 11.73
N LEU A 223 -7.35 -9.20 12.20
CA LEU A 223 -6.74 -10.52 12.00
C LEU A 223 -7.49 -11.65 12.71
N ASN A 224 -8.24 -11.33 13.79
CA ASN A 224 -8.84 -12.32 14.69
C ASN A 224 -10.25 -12.78 14.25
N LYS A 225 -10.78 -12.21 13.19
CA LYS A 225 -12.15 -12.51 12.75
C LYS A 225 -12.13 -13.13 11.36
N LYS A 226 -12.47 -14.41 11.25
CA LYS A 226 -12.90 -15.01 9.96
C LYS A 226 -14.23 -14.35 9.58
N LYS A 227 -14.18 -13.28 8.82
CA LYS A 227 -15.35 -12.56 8.33
C LYS A 227 -15.34 -12.48 6.82
N ASN A 228 -16.52 -12.61 6.24
CA ASN A 228 -16.76 -12.09 4.90
C ASN A 228 -16.78 -10.55 5.04
N TYR A 229 -15.71 -9.88 4.69
CA TYR A 229 -15.64 -8.44 4.73
C TYR A 229 -16.51 -7.82 3.63
N LYS A 230 -17.23 -6.76 3.96
CA LYS A 230 -17.83 -5.92 2.95
C LYS A 230 -16.73 -5.02 2.37
N ILE A 231 -16.42 -5.24 1.10
CA ILE A 231 -15.47 -4.42 0.34
C ILE A 231 -16.26 -3.31 -0.33
N ASN A 232 -15.92 -2.06 -0.02
CA ASN A 232 -16.46 -0.91 -0.75
C ASN A 232 -15.36 -0.40 -1.67
N MET A 233 -15.70 -0.15 -2.93
CA MET A 233 -14.78 0.29 -3.96
C MET A 233 -15.29 1.60 -4.56
N PHE A 234 -14.41 2.60 -4.65
CA PHE A 234 -14.73 3.95 -5.09
C PHE A 234 -13.71 4.39 -6.13
N GLU A 235 -14.16 4.83 -7.28
CA GLU A 235 -13.31 5.34 -8.34
C GLU A 235 -12.60 6.63 -7.90
N ILE A 236 -11.30 6.71 -8.14
CA ILE A 236 -10.51 7.93 -7.97
C ILE A 236 -10.54 8.66 -9.31
N PRO A 237 -11.11 9.89 -9.37
CA PRO A 237 -11.25 10.62 -10.63
C PRO A 237 -9.91 11.26 -11.05
N ILE A 238 -8.97 10.43 -11.44
CA ILE A 238 -7.61 10.81 -11.87
C ILE A 238 -7.28 10.10 -13.18
N GLU A 239 -6.59 10.78 -14.07
CA GLU A 239 -6.16 10.24 -15.35
C GLU A 239 -4.63 10.25 -15.45
N LYS A 240 -4.08 9.25 -16.15
CA LYS A 240 -2.69 9.21 -16.63
C LYS A 240 -1.61 9.33 -15.56
N THR A 241 -1.82 8.74 -14.38
CA THR A 241 -0.82 8.67 -13.32
C THR A 241 -1.08 7.47 -12.44
N GLN A 242 -0.06 6.85 -11.88
CA GLN A 242 -0.22 5.71 -10.96
C GLN A 242 -0.44 6.21 -9.53
N VAL A 243 -1.55 5.77 -8.90
CA VAL A 243 -1.79 6.01 -7.48
C VAL A 243 -1.13 4.89 -6.69
N GLU A 244 -0.11 5.21 -5.89
CA GLU A 244 0.76 4.21 -5.24
C GLU A 244 0.70 4.26 -3.71
N ALA A 245 0.16 5.32 -3.12
CA ALA A 245 0.11 5.38 -1.66
C ALA A 245 -1.20 5.94 -1.11
N ILE A 246 -1.50 5.56 0.13
CA ILE A 246 -2.71 6.01 0.83
C ILE A 246 -2.45 6.21 2.32
N LYS A 247 -3.10 7.25 2.91
CA LYS A 247 -3.15 7.46 4.36
C LYS A 247 -4.55 7.83 4.83
N ILE A 248 -5.08 7.05 5.74
CA ILE A 248 -6.39 7.26 6.36
C ILE A 248 -6.32 8.43 7.34
N ILE A 249 -7.25 9.39 7.20
CA ILE A 249 -7.43 10.49 8.14
C ILE A 249 -8.70 10.28 8.97
N THR A 250 -9.79 9.93 8.32
CA THR A 250 -11.08 9.57 8.93
C THR A 250 -11.72 8.45 8.09
N HIS A 251 -12.88 7.93 8.50
CA HIS A 251 -13.65 6.98 7.67
C HIS A 251 -13.98 7.48 6.26
N LYS A 252 -13.87 8.78 6.00
CA LYS A 252 -14.26 9.40 4.72
C LYS A 252 -13.20 10.30 4.12
N SER A 253 -12.05 10.48 4.74
CA SER A 253 -11.01 11.39 4.27
C SER A 253 -9.66 10.69 4.24
N PHE A 254 -8.96 10.80 3.11
CA PHE A 254 -7.71 10.11 2.84
C PHE A 254 -6.72 11.05 2.14
N TRP A 255 -5.45 10.92 2.44
CA TRP A 255 -4.38 11.38 1.57
C TRP A 255 -3.95 10.23 0.67
N ILE A 256 -3.67 10.55 -0.59
CA ILE A 256 -3.05 9.64 -1.55
C ILE A 256 -1.93 10.35 -2.28
N THR A 257 -0.97 9.59 -2.79
CA THR A 257 0.01 10.10 -3.74
C THR A 257 -0.06 9.34 -5.06
N SER A 258 0.39 10.00 -6.11
CA SER A 258 0.57 9.39 -7.42
C SER A 258 1.93 9.74 -7.98
N GLU A 259 2.49 8.83 -8.76
CA GLU A 259 3.77 9.00 -9.44
C GLU A 259 3.68 9.98 -10.62
N ASP A 260 4.85 10.44 -11.08
CA ASP A 260 5.01 11.14 -12.37
C ASP A 260 5.17 10.09 -13.48
N GLU A 261 4.08 9.73 -14.12
CA GLU A 261 4.17 9.01 -15.39
C GLU A 261 4.21 10.01 -16.54
N SER A 262 5.25 10.04 -17.30
CA SER A 262 5.58 10.75 -18.56
C SER A 262 4.51 11.65 -19.24
N THR A 263 3.30 11.68 -18.74
CA THR A 263 2.14 12.41 -19.27
C THR A 263 1.55 13.44 -18.29
N SER A 264 1.92 13.42 -16.99
CA SER A 264 1.40 14.31 -15.95
C SER A 264 2.35 15.45 -15.57
N ASP A 265 3.59 15.43 -16.03
CA ASP A 265 4.66 16.40 -15.71
C ASP A 265 5.10 16.45 -14.24
N TYR A 266 4.39 15.81 -13.30
CA TYR A 266 4.77 15.76 -11.87
C TYR A 266 3.97 14.72 -11.07
N ALA A 267 4.60 14.18 -10.03
CA ALA A 267 3.95 13.41 -8.98
C ALA A 267 3.00 14.31 -8.17
N ARG A 268 1.98 13.74 -7.55
CA ARG A 268 0.89 14.52 -6.91
C ARG A 268 0.62 14.03 -5.49
N LEU A 269 0.32 14.97 -4.61
CA LEU A 269 -0.28 14.74 -3.30
C LEU A 269 -1.73 15.20 -3.33
N MET A 270 -2.65 14.29 -3.09
CA MET A 270 -4.08 14.57 -3.19
C MET A 270 -4.81 14.22 -1.91
N LYS A 271 -5.86 15.00 -1.60
CA LYS A 271 -6.80 14.67 -0.53
C LYS A 271 -8.15 14.31 -1.13
N ILE A 272 -8.64 13.11 -0.79
CA ILE A 272 -9.92 12.58 -1.26
C ILE A 272 -10.90 12.50 -0.09
N ASN A 273 -12.17 12.84 -0.37
CA ASN A 273 -13.29 12.63 0.55
C ASN A 273 -14.35 11.74 -0.13
N LEU A 274 -14.88 10.76 0.66
CA LEU A 274 -15.98 9.88 0.28
C LEU A 274 -17.34 10.46 0.64
#